data_7d7a9e0be141490acd412fd93e9240eb
#
_entry.id   7d7a9e0be141490acd412fd93e9240eb
#
_cell.length_a   1.000
_cell.length_b   1.000
_cell.length_c   1.000
_cell.angle_alpha   90.00
_cell.angle_beta   90.00
_cell.angle_gamma   90.00
#
_symmetry.space_group_name_H-M   'P 1'
#
loop_
_entity.id
_entity.type
_entity.pdbx_description
1 polymer ?
#
loop_
_entity_poly.entity_id
_entity_poly.type
_entity_poly.pdbx_seq_one_letter_code
_entity_poly.pdbx_strand_id
1 'polypeptide(L)'
;MIDVGAFSTRPGAMEVSEEEETLRLKHALAIVRREQPNAIVSVDTYRPRVARRCVEEFGADIINDVSEGGITGIVDTPIHEEGDMFQTVAQLQVPYILMSVQPTLETMMKNFADEVQRLRDLGAKDIILDPGYGFGKTLDQNYEILSRAERLAELELPVLVGISRKSMIFKKAGGDPTTSLPGTIALNVVSLMKGASILRVHDVKEAVQTVVCCGGLSD
;
A
#
# COMPACT_ATOMS: atom_id res chain seq x y z
N MET A 1 -9.52 0.13 -9.46
CA MET A 1 -9.22 -0.65 -8.23
C MET A 1 -9.75 0.11 -7.04
N ILE A 2 -10.34 -0.60 -6.08
CA ILE A 2 -10.85 -0.05 -4.82
C ILE A 2 -10.04 -0.70 -3.69
N ASP A 3 -9.47 0.11 -2.78
CA ASP A 3 -8.74 -0.39 -1.62
C ASP A 3 -9.59 -0.18 -0.36
N VAL A 4 -9.83 -1.25 0.39
CA VAL A 4 -10.76 -1.29 1.53
C VAL A 4 -10.02 -1.70 2.80
N GLY A 5 -10.01 -0.82 3.79
CA GLY A 5 -9.49 -1.10 5.13
C GLY A 5 -10.56 -0.96 6.21
N ALA A 6 -10.47 -1.76 7.26
CA ALA A 6 -11.50 -1.81 8.30
C ALA A 6 -11.14 -1.02 9.58
N PHE A 7 -9.88 -0.60 9.72
CA PHE A 7 -9.43 0.23 10.85
C PHE A 7 -8.20 1.06 10.45
N SER A 8 -7.85 2.01 11.30
CA SER A 8 -6.71 2.89 11.02
C SER A 8 -5.46 2.39 11.74
N THR A 9 -4.37 2.23 11.00
CA THR A 9 -3.03 1.92 11.54
C THR A 9 -2.26 3.19 11.98
N ARG A 10 -2.94 4.35 12.05
CA ARG A 10 -2.32 5.60 12.52
C ARG A 10 -2.03 5.54 14.01
N PRO A 11 -0.93 6.17 14.47
CA PRO A 11 -0.65 6.28 15.90
C PRO A 11 -1.84 6.85 16.68
N GLY A 12 -2.24 6.17 17.77
CA GLY A 12 -3.37 6.56 18.59
C GLY A 12 -4.75 6.14 18.08
N ALA A 13 -4.84 5.38 16.99
CA ALA A 13 -6.10 4.75 16.58
C ALA A 13 -6.50 3.67 17.60
N MET A 14 -7.82 3.51 17.80
CA MET A 14 -8.31 2.42 18.65
C MET A 14 -8.04 1.08 17.97
N GLU A 15 -7.52 0.15 18.74
CA GLU A 15 -7.33 -1.22 18.30
C GLU A 15 -8.68 -1.87 18.00
N VAL A 16 -8.73 -2.61 16.91
CA VAL A 16 -9.91 -3.37 16.47
C VAL A 16 -9.55 -4.85 16.52
N SER A 17 -10.42 -5.68 17.13
CA SER A 17 -10.21 -7.12 17.15
C SER A 17 -10.25 -7.71 15.73
N GLU A 18 -9.67 -8.88 15.57
CA GLU A 18 -9.68 -9.59 14.28
C GLU A 18 -11.10 -9.93 13.82
N GLU A 19 -11.97 -10.30 14.75
CA GLU A 19 -13.38 -10.60 14.48
C GLU A 19 -14.12 -9.35 14.00
N GLU A 20 -13.91 -8.23 14.66
CA GLU A 20 -14.54 -6.96 14.28
C GLU A 20 -14.03 -6.46 12.93
N GLU A 21 -12.71 -6.53 12.69
CA GLU A 21 -12.12 -6.23 11.38
C GLU A 21 -12.73 -7.09 10.28
N THR A 22 -12.79 -8.40 10.50
CA THR A 22 -13.38 -9.35 9.57
C THR A 22 -14.84 -9.03 9.26
N LEU A 23 -15.62 -8.70 10.29
CA LEU A 23 -17.04 -8.34 10.13
C LEU A 23 -17.22 -7.08 9.29
N ARG A 24 -16.41 -6.05 9.55
CA ARG A 24 -16.44 -4.79 8.79
C ARG A 24 -16.07 -5.01 7.33
N LEU A 25 -15.00 -5.76 7.07
CA LEU A 25 -14.57 -6.10 5.70
C LEU A 25 -15.61 -6.93 4.97
N LYS A 26 -16.18 -7.95 5.60
CA LYS A 26 -17.27 -8.74 5.04
C LYS A 26 -18.43 -7.85 4.58
N HIS A 27 -18.85 -6.91 5.43
CA HIS A 27 -19.94 -5.99 5.10
C HIS A 27 -19.59 -5.05 3.94
N ALA A 28 -18.40 -4.43 4.00
CA ALA A 28 -17.94 -3.51 2.96
C ALA A 28 -17.76 -4.21 1.61
N LEU A 29 -17.13 -5.38 1.60
CA LEU A 29 -16.88 -6.16 0.38
C LEU A 29 -18.20 -6.65 -0.24
N ALA A 30 -19.18 -7.05 0.56
CA ALA A 30 -20.51 -7.42 0.05
C ALA A 30 -21.18 -6.25 -0.68
N ILE A 31 -21.05 -5.02 -0.17
CA ILE A 31 -21.57 -3.82 -0.83
C ILE A 31 -20.82 -3.57 -2.13
N VAL A 32 -19.47 -3.58 -2.09
CA VAL A 32 -18.65 -3.34 -3.28
C VAL A 32 -18.99 -4.36 -4.38
N ARG A 33 -19.06 -5.64 -4.05
CA ARG A 33 -19.37 -6.70 -5.03
C ARG A 33 -20.78 -6.59 -5.61
N ARG A 34 -21.74 -6.11 -4.83
CA ARG A 34 -23.10 -5.86 -5.33
C ARG A 34 -23.15 -4.66 -6.29
N GLU A 35 -22.51 -3.53 -5.91
CA GLU A 35 -22.60 -2.28 -6.67
C GLU A 35 -21.61 -2.22 -7.83
N GLN A 36 -20.46 -2.89 -7.69
CA GLN A 36 -19.35 -2.88 -8.65
C GLN A 36 -18.75 -4.29 -8.82
N PRO A 37 -19.49 -5.25 -9.40
CA PRO A 37 -19.11 -6.66 -9.44
C PRO A 37 -17.77 -6.93 -10.15
N ASN A 38 -17.40 -6.07 -11.08
CA ASN A 38 -16.16 -6.19 -11.88
C ASN A 38 -15.00 -5.34 -11.34
N ALA A 39 -15.16 -4.65 -10.21
CA ALA A 39 -14.07 -3.88 -9.65
C ALA A 39 -12.97 -4.80 -9.12
N ILE A 40 -11.71 -4.47 -9.39
CA ILE A 40 -10.57 -5.07 -8.69
C ILE A 40 -10.57 -4.50 -7.28
N VAL A 41 -10.60 -5.37 -6.26
CA VAL A 41 -10.68 -4.99 -4.86
C VAL A 41 -9.43 -5.41 -4.11
N SER A 42 -8.75 -4.43 -3.55
CA SER A 42 -7.64 -4.62 -2.61
C SER A 42 -8.15 -4.51 -1.18
N VAL A 43 -7.60 -5.31 -0.28
CA VAL A 43 -7.90 -5.25 1.16
C VAL A 43 -6.65 -4.87 1.94
N ASP A 44 -6.75 -3.74 2.66
CA ASP A 44 -5.71 -3.21 3.56
C ASP A 44 -5.83 -3.93 4.91
N THR A 45 -4.99 -4.94 5.11
CA THR A 45 -4.88 -5.70 6.37
C THR A 45 -3.49 -6.31 6.52
N TYR A 46 -2.98 -6.34 7.75
CA TYR A 46 -1.72 -7.00 8.11
C TYR A 46 -1.94 -8.36 8.80
N ARG A 47 -3.21 -8.79 8.95
CA ARG A 47 -3.56 -10.03 9.65
C ARG A 47 -3.77 -11.18 8.66
N PRO A 48 -2.96 -12.25 8.71
CA PRO A 48 -3.03 -13.35 7.74
C PRO A 48 -4.40 -14.04 7.69
N ARG A 49 -5.07 -14.22 8.83
CA ARG A 49 -6.41 -14.83 8.88
C ARG A 49 -7.47 -13.95 8.22
N VAL A 50 -7.41 -12.63 8.46
CA VAL A 50 -8.32 -11.68 7.83
C VAL A 50 -8.10 -11.66 6.33
N ALA A 51 -6.84 -11.60 5.89
CA ALA A 51 -6.47 -11.66 4.47
C ALA A 51 -7.04 -12.92 3.81
N ARG A 52 -6.85 -14.10 4.40
CA ARG A 52 -7.37 -15.36 3.90
C ARG A 52 -8.88 -15.32 3.73
N ARG A 53 -9.62 -14.92 4.76
CA ARG A 53 -11.07 -14.82 4.70
C ARG A 53 -11.57 -13.82 3.67
N CYS A 54 -10.89 -12.70 3.53
CA CYS A 54 -11.24 -11.70 2.52
C CYS A 54 -11.12 -12.24 1.09
N VAL A 55 -10.08 -13.04 0.81
CA VAL A 55 -9.89 -13.65 -0.50
C VAL A 55 -10.85 -14.83 -0.71
N GLU A 56 -10.86 -15.80 0.20
CA GLU A 56 -11.58 -17.06 0.02
C GLU A 56 -13.11 -16.93 0.17
N GLU A 57 -13.58 -16.05 1.08
CA GLU A 57 -15.01 -15.94 1.40
C GLU A 57 -15.66 -14.66 0.87
N PHE A 58 -14.92 -13.55 0.79
CA PHE A 58 -15.52 -12.22 0.51
C PHE A 58 -15.13 -11.65 -0.85
N GLY A 59 -14.28 -12.36 -1.60
CA GLY A 59 -13.95 -12.04 -2.98
C GLY A 59 -12.98 -10.87 -3.14
N ALA A 60 -12.03 -10.66 -2.23
CA ALA A 60 -10.92 -9.75 -2.44
C ALA A 60 -9.97 -10.30 -3.51
N ASP A 61 -9.41 -9.42 -4.33
CA ASP A 61 -8.51 -9.79 -5.42
C ASP A 61 -7.04 -9.57 -5.08
N ILE A 62 -6.73 -8.62 -4.17
CA ILE A 62 -5.38 -8.18 -3.83
C ILE A 62 -5.29 -8.01 -2.30
N ILE A 63 -4.15 -8.35 -1.72
CA ILE A 63 -3.83 -8.01 -0.33
C ILE A 63 -2.85 -6.85 -0.29
N ASN A 64 -3.21 -5.80 0.44
CA ASN A 64 -2.38 -4.63 0.72
C ASN A 64 -1.92 -4.69 2.18
N ASP A 65 -0.65 -5.00 2.38
CA ASP A 65 -0.08 -5.17 3.73
C ASP A 65 0.86 -4.01 4.07
N VAL A 66 0.48 -3.24 5.08
CA VAL A 66 1.26 -2.10 5.57
C VAL A 66 2.26 -2.47 6.68
N SER A 67 2.50 -3.76 6.92
CA SER A 67 3.34 -4.26 8.01
C SER A 67 4.69 -4.85 7.57
N GLU A 68 5.05 -4.76 6.29
CA GLU A 68 6.27 -5.38 5.74
C GLU A 68 6.32 -6.89 6.03
N GLY A 69 5.20 -7.59 5.77
CA GLY A 69 5.06 -9.02 6.09
C GLY A 69 4.94 -9.32 7.58
N GLY A 70 4.65 -8.31 8.38
CA GLY A 70 4.55 -8.42 9.83
C GLY A 70 5.87 -8.25 10.59
N ILE A 71 6.92 -7.85 9.93
CA ILE A 71 8.28 -7.75 10.51
C ILE A 71 8.49 -6.43 11.25
N THR A 72 7.64 -5.42 11.01
CA THR A 72 7.89 -4.08 11.49
C THR A 72 7.00 -3.70 12.65
N GLY A 73 7.58 -3.14 13.71
CA GLY A 73 6.90 -2.60 14.87
C GLY A 73 6.04 -1.34 14.62
N ILE A 74 5.42 -1.23 13.43
CA ILE A 74 4.39 -0.23 13.19
C ILE A 74 3.11 -0.60 13.93
N VAL A 75 2.89 -1.88 14.10
CA VAL A 75 1.78 -2.42 14.85
C VAL A 75 2.36 -3.18 16.02
N ASP A 76 2.10 -2.74 17.25
CA ASP A 76 2.49 -3.42 18.49
C ASP A 76 1.78 -4.78 18.69
N THR A 77 1.33 -5.38 17.61
CA THR A 77 0.66 -6.67 17.67
C THR A 77 1.70 -7.76 17.49
N PRO A 78 1.88 -8.63 18.46
CA PRO A 78 2.73 -9.80 18.28
C PRO A 78 2.19 -10.60 17.08
N ILE A 79 3.03 -10.79 16.08
CA ILE A 79 2.73 -11.68 14.95
C ILE A 79 2.90 -13.10 15.50
N HIS A 80 1.94 -13.53 16.28
CA HIS A 80 1.99 -14.82 16.94
C HIS A 80 0.76 -15.59 16.61
N GLU A 81 1.01 -16.76 16.14
CA GLU A 81 0.26 -18.01 16.24
C GLU A 81 -0.35 -18.56 14.96
N GLU A 82 -0.55 -17.81 13.85
CA GLU A 82 -1.30 -18.40 12.75
C GLU A 82 -0.75 -18.21 11.33
N GLY A 83 0.51 -18.12 11.21
CA GLY A 83 1.17 -18.06 9.91
C GLY A 83 1.69 -16.68 9.56
N ASP A 84 2.77 -16.69 8.84
CA ASP A 84 3.42 -15.57 8.23
C ASP A 84 2.53 -15.04 7.09
N MET A 85 2.38 -13.73 6.94
CA MET A 85 1.63 -13.14 5.83
C MET A 85 2.19 -13.59 4.48
N PHE A 86 3.50 -13.74 4.35
CA PHE A 86 4.13 -14.23 3.11
C PHE A 86 3.69 -15.65 2.75
N GLN A 87 3.59 -16.56 3.73
CA GLN A 87 3.06 -17.89 3.50
C GLN A 87 1.59 -17.85 3.10
N THR A 88 0.80 -17.00 3.75
CA THR A 88 -0.63 -16.84 3.46
C THR A 88 -0.84 -16.36 2.03
N VAL A 89 -0.14 -15.31 1.61
CA VAL A 89 -0.24 -14.75 0.25
C VAL A 89 0.22 -15.77 -0.79
N ALA A 90 1.33 -16.47 -0.53
CA ALA A 90 1.83 -17.51 -1.42
C ALA A 90 0.82 -18.65 -1.59
N GLN A 91 0.09 -19.04 -0.54
CA GLN A 91 -0.97 -20.05 -0.62
C GLN A 91 -2.21 -19.54 -1.37
N LEU A 92 -2.59 -18.28 -1.16
CA LEU A 92 -3.75 -17.67 -1.79
C LEU A 92 -3.55 -17.39 -3.29
N GLN A 93 -2.30 -17.27 -3.75
CA GLN A 93 -1.94 -16.98 -5.15
C GLN A 93 -2.61 -15.70 -5.68
N VAL A 94 -2.75 -14.68 -4.84
CA VAL A 94 -3.26 -13.36 -5.21
C VAL A 94 -2.11 -12.33 -5.25
N PRO A 95 -2.25 -11.23 -6.01
CA PRO A 95 -1.30 -10.14 -5.95
C PRO A 95 -1.16 -9.57 -4.54
N TYR A 96 0.08 -9.23 -4.19
CA TYR A 96 0.44 -8.74 -2.87
C TYR A 96 1.15 -7.39 -2.96
N ILE A 97 0.66 -6.41 -2.24
CA ILE A 97 1.32 -5.13 -2.08
C ILE A 97 2.19 -5.20 -0.83
N LEU A 98 3.50 -5.23 -1.06
CA LEU A 98 4.54 -5.25 -0.05
C LEU A 98 4.99 -3.82 0.24
N MET A 99 4.63 -3.29 1.40
CA MET A 99 5.02 -1.95 1.81
C MET A 99 6.27 -1.96 2.67
N SER A 100 7.20 -1.02 2.42
CA SER A 100 8.39 -0.83 3.23
C SER A 100 8.26 0.30 4.24
N VAL A 101 8.75 0.08 5.45
CA VAL A 101 8.90 1.10 6.49
C VAL A 101 10.34 1.60 6.63
N GLN A 102 11.24 1.11 5.80
CA GLN A 102 12.66 1.44 5.88
C GLN A 102 12.92 2.94 5.69
N PRO A 103 13.80 3.54 6.51
CA PRO A 103 13.98 5.00 6.55
C PRO A 103 14.81 5.57 5.40
N THR A 104 15.59 4.74 4.69
CA THR A 104 16.42 5.16 3.55
C THR A 104 16.16 4.30 2.32
N LEU A 105 16.44 4.84 1.14
CA LEU A 105 16.27 4.10 -0.11
C LEU A 105 17.19 2.87 -0.16
N GLU A 106 18.41 2.97 0.34
CA GLU A 106 19.38 1.87 0.35
C GLU A 106 18.92 0.70 1.20
N THR A 107 18.43 0.95 2.42
CA THR A 107 17.89 -0.09 3.29
C THR A 107 16.59 -0.67 2.71
N MET A 108 15.75 0.16 2.12
CA MET A 108 14.51 -0.25 1.44
C MET A 108 14.80 -1.20 0.28
N MET A 109 15.71 -0.84 -0.62
CA MET A 109 16.09 -1.66 -1.78
C MET A 109 16.62 -3.03 -1.35
N LYS A 110 17.47 -3.05 -0.31
CA LYS A 110 18.00 -4.30 0.23
C LYS A 110 16.89 -5.17 0.81
N ASN A 111 16.04 -4.60 1.67
CA ASN A 111 14.94 -5.37 2.28
C ASN A 111 13.97 -5.88 1.23
N PHE A 112 13.57 -5.05 0.27
CA PHE A 112 12.72 -5.51 -0.82
C PHE A 112 13.34 -6.68 -1.60
N ALA A 113 14.63 -6.64 -1.89
CA ALA A 113 15.30 -7.74 -2.58
C ALA A 113 15.21 -9.05 -1.76
N ASP A 114 15.49 -8.99 -0.46
CA ASP A 114 15.43 -10.14 0.45
C ASP A 114 14.00 -10.67 0.61
N GLU A 115 13.02 -9.79 0.79
CA GLU A 115 11.60 -10.13 1.00
C GLU A 115 10.94 -10.65 -0.28
N VAL A 116 11.23 -10.04 -1.43
CA VAL A 116 10.76 -10.53 -2.73
C VAL A 116 11.33 -11.93 -3.02
N GLN A 117 12.60 -12.17 -2.72
CA GLN A 117 13.19 -13.50 -2.87
C GLN A 117 12.47 -14.51 -1.97
N ARG A 118 12.23 -14.18 -0.70
CA ARG A 118 11.48 -15.03 0.23
C ARG A 118 10.06 -15.32 -0.26
N LEU A 119 9.34 -14.31 -0.75
CA LEU A 119 8.00 -14.47 -1.32
C LEU A 119 8.00 -15.42 -2.53
N ARG A 120 8.98 -15.26 -3.43
CA ARG A 120 9.15 -16.12 -4.61
C ARG A 120 9.50 -17.57 -4.21
N ASP A 121 10.35 -17.75 -3.23
CA ASP A 121 10.71 -19.10 -2.71
C ASP A 121 9.48 -19.81 -2.10
N LEU A 122 8.54 -19.07 -1.53
CA LEU A 122 7.25 -19.58 -1.05
C LEU A 122 6.24 -19.82 -2.17
N GLY A 123 6.51 -19.33 -3.39
CA GLY A 123 5.64 -19.51 -4.56
C GLY A 123 4.72 -18.32 -4.88
N ALA A 124 4.85 -17.17 -4.20
CA ALA A 124 4.13 -15.95 -4.58
C ALA A 124 4.65 -15.42 -5.93
N LYS A 125 3.73 -14.96 -6.80
CA LYS A 125 4.07 -14.56 -8.18
C LYS A 125 3.93 -13.06 -8.40
N ASP A 126 2.82 -12.51 -7.99
CA ASP A 126 2.42 -11.13 -8.31
C ASP A 126 2.68 -10.22 -7.10
N ILE A 127 3.80 -9.51 -7.14
CA ILE A 127 4.27 -8.65 -6.06
C ILE A 127 4.28 -7.20 -6.59
N ILE A 128 3.74 -6.29 -5.79
CA ILE A 128 3.72 -4.85 -6.03
C ILE A 128 4.47 -4.19 -4.87
N LEU A 129 5.44 -3.33 -5.15
CA LEU A 129 6.20 -2.63 -4.11
C LEU A 129 5.51 -1.32 -3.73
N ASP A 130 5.46 -1.02 -2.42
CA ASP A 130 5.05 0.30 -1.92
C ASP A 130 6.18 0.88 -1.05
N PRO A 131 6.78 2.01 -1.41
CA PRO A 131 7.80 2.68 -0.61
C PRO A 131 7.32 3.12 0.78
N GLY A 132 6.03 3.09 1.05
CA GLY A 132 5.45 3.37 2.36
C GLY A 132 5.67 4.83 2.81
N TYR A 133 5.44 5.80 1.92
CA TYR A 133 5.55 7.22 2.29
C TYR A 133 4.66 7.53 3.50
N GLY A 134 5.25 8.22 4.51
CA GLY A 134 4.56 8.57 5.75
C GLY A 134 4.55 7.49 6.82
N PHE A 135 5.05 6.28 6.55
CA PHE A 135 5.18 5.20 7.52
C PHE A 135 6.64 5.07 7.99
N GLY A 136 6.88 5.21 9.30
CA GLY A 136 8.20 5.05 9.91
C GLY A 136 9.29 6.03 9.44
N LYS A 137 8.95 7.08 8.70
CA LYS A 137 9.88 7.99 8.03
C LYS A 137 9.70 9.44 8.47
N THR A 138 10.79 10.16 8.62
CA THR A 138 10.78 11.61 8.81
C THR A 138 10.35 12.33 7.52
N LEU A 139 10.11 13.65 7.63
CA LEU A 139 9.79 14.47 6.46
C LEU A 139 10.90 14.40 5.39
N ASP A 140 12.15 14.58 5.82
CA ASP A 140 13.30 14.61 4.92
C ASP A 140 13.55 13.25 4.27
N GLN A 141 13.39 12.14 5.03
CA GLN A 141 13.50 10.78 4.49
C GLN A 141 12.44 10.51 3.42
N ASN A 142 11.20 10.93 3.61
CA ASN A 142 10.16 10.80 2.59
C ASN A 142 10.55 11.51 1.29
N TYR A 143 11.07 12.74 1.37
CA TYR A 143 11.49 13.50 0.20
C TYR A 143 12.79 12.95 -0.43
N GLU A 144 13.73 12.48 0.36
CA GLU A 144 14.94 11.82 -0.14
C GLU A 144 14.58 10.57 -0.95
N ILE A 145 13.75 9.68 -0.41
CA ILE A 145 13.28 8.48 -1.11
C ILE A 145 12.54 8.86 -2.40
N LEU A 146 11.60 9.82 -2.34
CA LEU A 146 10.87 10.25 -3.53
C LEU A 146 11.79 10.83 -4.61
N SER A 147 12.81 11.59 -4.22
CA SER A 147 13.75 12.22 -5.16
C SER A 147 14.53 11.20 -6.01
N ARG A 148 14.66 9.97 -5.51
CA ARG A 148 15.43 8.88 -6.11
C ARG A 148 14.60 7.62 -6.37
N ALA A 149 13.26 7.76 -6.38
CA ALA A 149 12.34 6.62 -6.46
C ALA A 149 12.44 5.84 -7.79
N GLU A 150 12.98 6.45 -8.86
CA GLU A 150 13.27 5.75 -10.11
C GLU A 150 14.17 4.51 -9.93
N ARG A 151 14.97 4.47 -8.87
CA ARG A 151 15.80 3.30 -8.56
C ARG A 151 15.01 2.06 -8.18
N LEU A 152 13.75 2.20 -7.75
CA LEU A 152 12.88 1.04 -7.49
C LEU A 152 12.65 0.20 -8.75
N ALA A 153 12.79 0.79 -9.95
CA ALA A 153 12.73 0.04 -11.20
C ALA A 153 13.84 -1.02 -11.34
N GLU A 154 14.96 -0.91 -10.58
CA GLU A 154 16.02 -1.92 -10.54
C GLU A 154 15.51 -3.28 -10.02
N LEU A 155 14.38 -3.32 -9.31
CA LEU A 155 13.76 -4.54 -8.78
C LEU A 155 12.80 -5.20 -9.79
N GLU A 156 12.54 -4.58 -10.94
CA GLU A 156 11.71 -5.09 -12.04
C GLU A 156 10.27 -5.48 -11.59
N LEU A 157 9.73 -4.76 -10.63
CA LEU A 157 8.36 -4.96 -10.09
C LEU A 157 7.55 -3.68 -10.19
N PRO A 158 6.22 -3.78 -10.33
CA PRO A 158 5.34 -2.61 -10.28
C PRO A 158 5.47 -1.87 -8.95
N VAL A 159 5.41 -0.54 -9.00
CA VAL A 159 5.48 0.31 -7.81
C VAL A 159 4.15 1.01 -7.59
N LEU A 160 3.57 0.84 -6.41
CA LEU A 160 2.42 1.59 -5.92
C LEU A 160 2.92 2.76 -5.07
N VAL A 161 2.34 3.93 -5.27
CA VAL A 161 2.64 5.13 -4.48
C VAL A 161 1.38 5.68 -3.83
N GLY A 162 1.39 5.78 -2.50
CA GLY A 162 0.32 6.33 -1.67
C GLY A 162 0.74 7.60 -0.95
N ILE A 163 0.82 8.74 -1.63
CA ILE A 163 1.23 10.04 -1.05
C ILE A 163 0.02 10.89 -0.64
N SER A 164 -1.15 10.63 -1.23
CA SER A 164 -2.33 11.49 -1.14
C SER A 164 -2.67 11.96 0.27
N ARG A 165 -2.75 13.27 0.45
CA ARG A 165 -3.11 13.97 1.69
C ARG A 165 -2.25 13.62 2.91
N LYS A 166 -1.05 13.04 2.70
CA LYS A 166 -0.12 12.66 3.78
C LYS A 166 0.63 13.87 4.35
N SER A 167 1.10 13.71 5.58
CA SER A 167 1.77 14.76 6.35
C SER A 167 3.01 15.33 5.65
N MET A 168 3.68 14.57 4.81
CA MET A 168 4.81 15.05 4.04
C MET A 168 4.44 16.23 3.12
N ILE A 169 3.17 16.31 2.66
CA ILE A 169 2.69 17.41 1.83
C ILE A 169 2.45 18.66 2.68
N PHE A 170 1.52 18.59 3.62
CA PHE A 170 1.10 19.76 4.37
C PHE A 170 2.14 20.24 5.39
N LYS A 171 3.02 19.39 5.91
CA LYS A 171 4.16 19.83 6.73
C LYS A 171 5.19 20.63 5.93
N LYS A 172 5.31 20.37 4.63
CA LYS A 172 6.23 21.11 3.73
C LYS A 172 5.62 22.37 3.15
N ALA A 173 4.36 22.26 2.69
CA ALA A 173 3.66 23.36 2.00
C ALA A 173 2.85 24.26 2.92
N GLY A 174 2.66 23.88 4.18
CA GLY A 174 1.70 24.49 5.08
C GLY A 174 0.29 23.94 4.91
N GLY A 175 -0.59 24.19 5.88
CA GLY A 175 -1.99 23.74 5.85
C GLY A 175 -2.22 22.42 6.58
N ASP A 176 -3.17 21.64 6.09
CA ASP A 176 -3.65 20.40 6.68
C ASP A 176 -4.05 19.38 5.58
N PRO A 177 -4.52 18.15 5.94
CA PRO A 177 -4.94 17.17 4.93
C PRO A 177 -6.04 17.65 3.98
N THR A 178 -6.91 18.58 4.40
CA THR A 178 -8.04 19.07 3.57
C THR A 178 -7.58 20.06 2.50
N THR A 179 -6.49 20.77 2.75
CA THR A 179 -5.90 21.78 1.85
C THR A 179 -4.76 21.22 0.99
N SER A 180 -4.40 19.95 1.14
CA SER A 180 -3.22 19.35 0.52
C SER A 180 -3.42 18.80 -0.90
N LEU A 181 -4.59 19.02 -1.53
CA LEU A 181 -4.87 18.53 -2.88
C LEU A 181 -3.87 19.02 -3.95
N PRO A 182 -3.51 20.31 -4.02
CA PRO A 182 -2.51 20.78 -5.00
C PRO A 182 -1.14 20.10 -4.84
N GLY A 183 -0.68 19.92 -3.59
CA GLY A 183 0.54 19.20 -3.29
C GLY A 183 0.45 17.71 -3.60
N THR A 184 -0.71 17.11 -3.38
CA THR A 184 -0.99 15.71 -3.77
C THR A 184 -0.83 15.53 -5.28
N ILE A 185 -1.43 16.41 -6.09
CA ILE A 185 -1.32 16.38 -7.56
C ILE A 185 0.14 16.52 -7.98
N ALA A 186 0.85 17.52 -7.45
CA ALA A 186 2.25 17.77 -7.79
C ALA A 186 3.14 16.53 -7.50
N LEU A 187 3.00 15.91 -6.33
CA LEU A 187 3.80 14.75 -5.97
C LEU A 187 3.34 13.47 -6.68
N ASN A 188 2.08 13.36 -7.08
CA ASN A 188 1.62 12.28 -7.95
C ASN A 188 2.28 12.37 -9.35
N VAL A 189 2.38 13.57 -9.93
CA VAL A 189 3.14 13.78 -11.20
C VAL A 189 4.59 13.33 -11.03
N VAL A 190 5.27 13.79 -9.97
CA VAL A 190 6.65 13.37 -9.69
C VAL A 190 6.74 11.85 -9.56
N SER A 191 5.81 11.22 -8.85
CA SER A 191 5.78 9.76 -8.66
C SER A 191 5.66 9.01 -9.98
N LEU A 192 4.75 9.44 -10.87
CA LEU A 192 4.58 8.85 -12.21
C LEU A 192 5.87 9.01 -13.04
N MET A 193 6.47 10.18 -13.06
CA MET A 193 7.74 10.43 -13.77
C MET A 193 8.91 9.63 -13.19
N LYS A 194 8.82 9.18 -11.94
CA LYS A 194 9.78 8.31 -11.26
C LYS A 194 9.43 6.82 -11.39
N GLY A 195 8.47 6.46 -12.24
CA GLY A 195 8.16 5.07 -12.56
C GLY A 195 7.05 4.42 -11.71
N ALA A 196 6.26 5.19 -10.95
CA ALA A 196 5.10 4.64 -10.28
C ALA A 196 4.11 4.05 -11.28
N SER A 197 3.71 2.80 -11.07
CA SER A 197 2.73 2.08 -11.89
C SER A 197 1.31 2.26 -11.39
N ILE A 198 1.14 2.51 -10.09
CA ILE A 198 -0.16 2.62 -9.40
C ILE A 198 -0.12 3.81 -8.44
N LEU A 199 -1.16 4.64 -8.47
CA LEU A 199 -1.38 5.71 -7.49
C LEU A 199 -2.53 5.33 -6.56
N ARG A 200 -2.29 5.30 -5.24
CA ARG A 200 -3.31 5.14 -4.21
C ARG A 200 -3.72 6.51 -3.69
N VAL A 201 -4.96 6.92 -3.98
CA VAL A 201 -5.41 8.31 -3.79
C VAL A 201 -6.79 8.39 -3.13
N HIS A 202 -7.09 9.56 -2.53
CA HIS A 202 -8.42 9.93 -2.06
C HIS A 202 -9.21 10.68 -3.17
N ASP A 203 -8.53 11.48 -3.98
CA ASP A 203 -9.10 12.38 -4.97
C ASP A 203 -8.97 11.73 -6.36
N VAL A 204 -9.88 10.80 -6.66
CA VAL A 204 -9.81 9.91 -7.84
C VAL A 204 -9.88 10.69 -9.14
N LYS A 205 -10.78 11.68 -9.24
CA LYS A 205 -10.96 12.48 -10.47
C LYS A 205 -9.67 13.20 -10.86
N GLU A 206 -9.04 13.85 -9.91
CA GLU A 206 -7.80 14.61 -10.10
C GLU A 206 -6.62 13.68 -10.39
N ALA A 207 -6.60 12.51 -9.78
CA ALA A 207 -5.59 11.50 -10.06
C ALA A 207 -5.71 10.91 -11.48
N VAL A 208 -6.93 10.65 -11.94
CA VAL A 208 -7.18 10.20 -13.33
C VAL A 208 -6.71 11.27 -14.32
N GLN A 209 -7.04 12.55 -14.08
CA GLN A 209 -6.55 13.64 -14.92
C GLN A 209 -5.01 13.72 -14.92
N THR A 210 -4.39 13.55 -13.76
CA THR A 210 -2.93 13.52 -13.62
C THR A 210 -2.30 12.41 -14.46
N VAL A 211 -2.82 11.18 -14.37
CA VAL A 211 -2.33 10.03 -15.15
C VAL A 211 -2.46 10.29 -16.65
N VAL A 212 -3.63 10.79 -17.11
CA VAL A 212 -3.86 11.10 -18.54
C VAL A 212 -2.88 12.16 -19.04
N CYS A 213 -2.66 13.24 -18.27
CA CYS A 213 -1.73 14.28 -18.64
C CYS A 213 -0.27 13.80 -18.68
N CYS A 214 0.14 12.99 -17.70
CA CYS A 214 1.50 12.43 -17.68
C CYS A 214 1.71 11.40 -18.81
N GLY A 215 0.70 10.57 -19.12
CA GLY A 215 0.79 9.59 -20.21
C GLY A 215 1.03 10.21 -21.58
N GLY A 216 0.61 11.44 -21.81
CA GLY A 216 0.92 12.19 -23.04
C GLY A 216 2.35 12.73 -23.15
N LEU A 217 3.18 12.54 -22.11
CA LEU A 217 4.59 12.94 -22.07
C LEU A 217 5.55 11.75 -22.29
N SER A 218 5.01 10.55 -22.40
CA SER A 218 5.76 9.28 -22.50
C SER A 218 5.73 8.79 -23.95
N ASP A 219 6.43 9.49 -24.85
CA ASP A 219 6.73 9.03 -26.23
C ASP A 219 8.23 8.77 -26.38
#